data_e805ef09df867b0869e1281a95666faa
#
_entry.id   e805ef09df867b0869e1281a95666faa
#
_cell.length_a   1.000
_cell.length_b   1.000
_cell.length_c   1.000
_cell.angle_alpha   90.00
_cell.angle_beta   90.00
_cell.angle_gamma   90.00
#
_symmetry.space_group_name_H-M   'P 1'
#
loop_
_entity.id
_entity.type
_entity.pdbx_description
1 polymer ?
#
loop_
_entity_poly.entity_id
_entity_poly.type
_entity_poly.pdbx_seq_one_letter_code
_entity_poly.pdbx_strand_id
1 'polypeptide(L)'
;GFVPCTPAGIMRMIDETGIDPEGKNALVIGRSNIVGKPAALLLLERNATVTIAHSRTKNLKDLARQADILVAAVGRPRMITRDMVKPGAVVIDVGINRDENNKLCGDVDTQEVREIAGAISPVPGGVGPMTIAMLLENTVRAAENCRS
;
A
#
# COMPACT_ATOMS: atom_id res chain seq x y z
N GLY A 1 -9.87 -12.33 -13.46
CA GLY A 1 -8.96 -12.73 -12.42
C GLY A 1 -8.26 -11.57 -11.77
N PHE A 2 -7.50 -11.88 -10.76
CA PHE A 2 -6.72 -10.87 -10.03
C PHE A 2 -5.46 -10.52 -10.81
N VAL A 3 -5.18 -9.24 -10.91
CA VAL A 3 -3.93 -8.74 -11.47
C VAL A 3 -3.30 -7.77 -10.50
N PRO A 4 -1.96 -7.72 -10.45
CA PRO A 4 -1.29 -6.73 -9.62
C PRO A 4 -1.71 -5.33 -10.02
N CYS A 5 -1.81 -4.46 -9.04
CA CYS A 5 -2.15 -3.06 -9.29
C CYS A 5 -1.08 -2.39 -10.13
N THR A 6 -1.52 -1.72 -11.18
CA THR A 6 -0.62 -0.85 -11.93
C THR A 6 -0.36 0.41 -11.12
N PRO A 7 0.68 1.18 -11.45
CA PRO A 7 0.90 2.47 -10.79
C PRO A 7 -0.32 3.38 -10.86
N ALA A 8 -1.00 3.44 -12.01
CA ALA A 8 -2.22 4.22 -12.14
C ALA A 8 -3.34 3.69 -11.22
N GLY A 9 -3.46 2.37 -11.10
CA GLY A 9 -4.43 1.76 -10.20
C GLY A 9 -4.16 2.08 -8.75
N ILE A 10 -2.88 2.11 -8.36
CA ILE A 10 -2.48 2.52 -7.01
C ILE A 10 -2.96 3.95 -6.73
N MET A 11 -2.76 4.85 -7.68
CA MET A 11 -3.19 6.25 -7.52
C MET A 11 -4.70 6.35 -7.40
N ARG A 12 -5.45 5.54 -8.16
CA ARG A 12 -6.90 5.54 -8.05
C ARG A 12 -7.36 5.04 -6.69
N MET A 13 -6.72 4.02 -6.15
CA MET A 13 -7.04 3.56 -4.79
C MET A 13 -6.78 4.65 -3.76
N ILE A 14 -5.67 5.36 -3.91
CA ILE A 14 -5.35 6.48 -3.01
C ILE A 14 -6.43 7.56 -3.11
N ASP A 15 -6.82 7.93 -4.32
CA ASP A 15 -7.87 8.94 -4.52
C ASP A 15 -9.20 8.53 -3.91
N GLU A 16 -9.54 7.25 -4.00
CA GLU A 16 -10.80 6.75 -3.44
C GLU A 16 -10.84 6.86 -1.92
N THR A 17 -9.69 6.94 -1.26
CA THR A 17 -9.66 7.12 0.19
C THR A 17 -9.99 8.55 0.61
N GLY A 18 -10.00 9.48 -0.33
CA GLY A 18 -10.25 10.89 -0.06
C GLY A 18 -9.03 11.68 0.40
N ILE A 19 -7.88 11.03 0.55
CA ILE A 19 -6.67 11.74 0.93
C ILE A 19 -6.13 12.53 -0.26
N ASP A 20 -5.72 13.76 0.00
CA ASP A 20 -5.01 14.56 -0.99
C ASP A 20 -3.51 14.34 -0.79
N PRO A 21 -2.80 13.80 -1.78
CA PRO A 21 -1.37 13.57 -1.64
C PRO A 21 -0.53 14.83 -1.47
N GLU A 22 -1.05 15.99 -1.89
CA GLU A 22 -0.29 17.23 -1.84
C GLU A 22 0.18 17.54 -0.41
N GLY A 23 1.48 17.72 -0.25
CA GLY A 23 2.08 18.03 1.04
C GLY A 23 2.18 16.86 2.00
N LYS A 24 1.73 15.69 1.62
CA LYS A 24 1.79 14.49 2.47
C LYS A 24 3.12 13.76 2.29
N ASN A 25 3.53 13.07 3.33
CA ASN A 25 4.69 12.18 3.24
C ASN A 25 4.24 10.85 2.67
N ALA A 26 4.78 10.49 1.52
CA ALA A 26 4.50 9.21 0.89
C ALA A 26 5.76 8.36 0.87
N LEU A 27 5.65 7.12 1.31
CA LEU A 27 6.76 6.18 1.27
C LEU A 27 6.39 5.02 0.36
N VAL A 28 7.22 4.80 -0.65
CA VAL A 28 7.11 3.63 -1.51
C VAL A 28 8.21 2.67 -1.10
N ILE A 29 7.83 1.48 -0.63
CA ILE A 29 8.78 0.44 -0.26
C ILE A 29 8.89 -0.52 -1.43
N GLY A 30 10.01 -0.45 -2.13
CA GLY A 30 10.25 -1.19 -3.35
C GLY A 30 10.66 -0.23 -4.46
N ARG A 31 11.58 -0.67 -5.31
CA ARG A 31 12.12 0.19 -6.36
C ARG A 31 12.12 -0.49 -7.74
N SER A 32 11.15 -1.35 -7.98
CA SER A 32 11.03 -1.99 -9.28
C SER A 32 10.70 -0.96 -10.36
N ASN A 33 11.12 -1.24 -11.59
CA ASN A 33 10.84 -0.36 -12.73
C ASN A 33 9.39 -0.43 -13.18
N ILE A 34 8.67 -1.47 -12.74
CA ILE A 34 7.31 -1.72 -13.18
C ILE A 34 6.29 -1.07 -12.25
N VAL A 35 6.54 -1.09 -10.95
CA VAL A 35 5.58 -0.60 -9.96
C VAL A 35 6.18 0.46 -9.03
N GLY A 36 7.28 0.14 -8.36
CA GLY A 36 7.81 1.01 -7.30
C GLY A 36 8.19 2.40 -7.79
N LYS A 37 9.08 2.46 -8.76
CA LYS A 37 9.52 3.76 -9.28
C LYS A 37 8.39 4.53 -9.96
N PRO A 38 7.58 3.90 -10.82
CA PRO A 38 6.46 4.64 -11.43
C PRO A 38 5.44 5.16 -10.41
N ALA A 39 5.13 4.39 -9.38
CA ALA A 39 4.21 4.85 -8.35
C ALA A 39 4.77 6.06 -7.62
N ALA A 40 6.07 6.03 -7.30
CA ALA A 40 6.73 7.15 -6.65
C ALA A 40 6.66 8.42 -7.52
N LEU A 41 6.89 8.28 -8.82
CA LEU A 41 6.81 9.41 -9.73
C LEU A 41 5.41 9.99 -9.81
N LEU A 42 4.38 9.14 -9.85
CA LEU A 42 3.00 9.61 -9.88
C LEU A 42 2.63 10.36 -8.59
N LEU A 43 3.10 9.88 -7.46
CA LEU A 43 2.89 10.57 -6.18
C LEU A 43 3.59 11.92 -6.18
N LEU A 44 4.79 11.98 -6.73
CA LEU A 44 5.52 13.23 -6.85
C LEU A 44 4.77 14.22 -7.74
N GLU A 45 4.19 13.76 -8.83
CA GLU A 45 3.37 14.60 -9.71
C GLU A 45 2.14 15.16 -8.99
N ARG A 46 1.68 14.47 -7.97
CA ARG A 46 0.56 14.92 -7.13
C ARG A 46 1.04 15.78 -5.96
N ASN A 47 2.29 16.22 -6.00
CA ASN A 47 2.90 17.12 -5.02
C ASN A 47 3.09 16.50 -3.63
N ALA A 48 3.19 15.20 -3.55
CA ALA A 48 3.58 14.54 -2.32
C ALA A 48 5.08 14.65 -2.11
N THR A 49 5.52 14.61 -0.86
CA THR A 49 6.93 14.44 -0.52
C THR A 49 7.20 12.94 -0.51
N VAL A 50 7.97 12.46 -1.48
CA VAL A 50 8.11 11.03 -1.73
C VAL A 50 9.46 10.51 -1.28
N THR A 51 9.46 9.41 -0.54
CA THR A 51 10.65 8.65 -0.20
C THR A 51 10.51 7.26 -0.80
N ILE A 52 11.59 6.75 -1.37
CA ILE A 52 11.64 5.38 -1.88
C ILE A 52 12.56 4.59 -0.97
N ALA A 53 12.07 3.51 -0.40
CA ALA A 53 12.85 2.61 0.43
C ALA A 53 13.02 1.27 -0.27
N HIS A 54 14.06 0.57 0.08
CA HIS A 54 14.41 -0.71 -0.55
C HIS A 54 15.23 -1.56 0.43
N SER A 55 15.74 -2.69 -0.04
CA SER A 55 16.45 -3.65 0.81
C SER A 55 17.70 -3.08 1.51
N ARG A 56 18.26 -2.01 0.97
CA ARG A 56 19.45 -1.38 1.54
C ARG A 56 19.12 -0.18 2.42
N THR A 57 17.84 0.15 2.55
CA THR A 57 17.42 1.29 3.36
C THR A 57 17.62 0.97 4.84
N LYS A 58 18.24 1.92 5.55
CA LYS A 58 18.38 1.86 6.99
C LYS A 58 17.21 2.60 7.62
N ASN A 59 16.86 2.20 8.83
CA ASN A 59 15.78 2.85 9.58
C ASN A 59 14.42 2.80 8.86
N LEU A 60 14.13 1.70 8.19
CA LEU A 60 12.88 1.55 7.46
C LEU A 60 11.67 1.76 8.35
N LYS A 61 11.70 1.22 9.55
CA LYS A 61 10.60 1.36 10.50
C LYS A 61 10.29 2.83 10.81
N ASP A 62 11.33 3.62 11.06
CA ASP A 62 11.15 5.03 11.38
C ASP A 62 10.61 5.82 10.18
N LEU A 63 11.09 5.51 8.99
CA LEU A 63 10.57 6.12 7.76
C LEU A 63 9.11 5.75 7.55
N ALA A 64 8.77 4.50 7.76
CA ALA A 64 7.41 4.01 7.56
C ALA A 64 6.44 4.68 8.53
N ARG A 65 6.84 4.88 9.78
CA ARG A 65 6.00 5.49 10.79
C ARG A 65 5.72 6.97 10.54
N GLN A 66 6.46 7.60 9.66
CA GLN A 66 6.25 9.00 9.31
C GLN A 66 5.39 9.16 8.05
N ALA A 67 5.08 8.08 7.37
CA ALA A 67 4.38 8.14 6.10
C ALA A 67 2.86 8.28 6.30
N ASP A 68 2.29 9.26 5.66
CA ASP A 68 0.84 9.42 5.58
C ASP A 68 0.25 8.47 4.54
N ILE A 69 1.03 8.16 3.52
CA ILE A 69 0.69 7.22 2.47
C ILE A 69 1.83 6.22 2.36
N LEU A 70 1.52 4.93 2.52
CA LEU A 70 2.50 3.86 2.45
C LEU A 70 2.14 2.90 1.35
N VAL A 71 3.02 2.74 0.37
CA VAL A 71 2.85 1.78 -0.72
C VAL A 71 3.88 0.67 -0.54
N ALA A 72 3.41 -0.55 -0.28
CA ALA A 72 4.29 -1.69 -0.06
C ALA A 72 4.35 -2.56 -1.31
N ALA A 73 5.53 -2.67 -1.89
CA ALA A 73 5.78 -3.42 -3.14
C ALA A 73 7.14 -4.11 -3.07
N VAL A 74 7.39 -4.85 -1.99
CA VAL A 74 8.70 -5.49 -1.75
C VAL A 74 8.73 -6.97 -2.07
N GLY A 75 7.57 -7.62 -2.13
CA GLY A 75 7.53 -9.05 -2.39
C GLY A 75 7.96 -9.90 -1.21
N ARG A 76 7.67 -9.47 0.01
CA ARG A 76 7.97 -10.23 1.24
C ARG A 76 6.72 -10.36 2.08
N PRO A 77 6.31 -11.60 2.40
CA PRO A 77 5.05 -11.82 3.12
C PRO A 77 5.02 -11.10 4.47
N ARG A 78 3.99 -10.30 4.68
CA ARG A 78 3.68 -9.65 5.96
C ARG A 78 4.83 -8.88 6.58
N MET A 79 5.71 -8.34 5.74
CA MET A 79 6.87 -7.58 6.21
C MET A 79 6.45 -6.32 6.96
N ILE A 80 5.36 -5.68 6.53
CA ILE A 80 4.91 -4.44 7.13
C ILE A 80 3.95 -4.76 8.28
N THR A 81 4.38 -4.44 9.48
CA THR A 81 3.64 -4.73 10.70
C THR A 81 3.07 -3.45 11.31
N ARG A 82 2.20 -3.61 12.30
CA ARG A 82 1.52 -2.49 12.95
C ARG A 82 2.46 -1.40 13.43
N ASP A 83 3.60 -1.79 13.98
CA ASP A 83 4.56 -0.85 14.55
C ASP A 83 5.33 -0.04 13.50
N MET A 84 5.11 -0.35 12.24
CA MET A 84 5.69 0.37 11.10
C MET A 84 4.72 1.35 10.46
N VAL A 85 3.50 1.46 10.97
CA VAL A 85 2.45 2.26 10.33
C VAL A 85 2.04 3.41 11.23
N LYS A 86 1.99 4.61 10.67
CA LYS A 86 1.49 5.79 11.36
C LYS A 86 -0.02 5.66 11.55
N PRO A 87 -0.55 5.95 12.74
CA PRO A 87 -1.99 5.93 12.94
C PRO A 87 -2.72 6.83 11.92
N GLY A 88 -3.73 6.28 11.29
CA GLY A 88 -4.50 7.01 10.28
C GLY A 88 -3.91 6.98 8.88
N ALA A 89 -2.77 6.35 8.67
CA ALA A 89 -2.13 6.30 7.35
C ALA A 89 -2.96 5.52 6.32
N VAL A 90 -2.79 5.89 5.07
CA VAL A 90 -3.32 5.13 3.94
C VAL A 90 -2.27 4.11 3.53
N VAL A 91 -2.63 2.84 3.55
CA VAL A 91 -1.70 1.74 3.25
C VAL A 91 -2.17 0.99 2.02
N ILE A 92 -1.34 0.97 0.99
CA ILE A 92 -1.62 0.25 -0.25
C ILE A 92 -0.63 -0.91 -0.37
N ASP A 93 -1.15 -2.12 -0.35
CA ASP A 93 -0.36 -3.33 -0.43
C ASP A 93 -0.40 -3.88 -1.86
N VAL A 94 0.72 -3.87 -2.52
CA VAL A 94 0.84 -4.34 -3.91
C VAL A 94 1.52 -5.70 -3.96
N GLY A 95 1.97 -6.21 -2.82
CA GLY A 95 2.67 -7.48 -2.77
C GLY A 95 1.77 -8.67 -3.04
N ILE A 96 2.30 -9.66 -3.74
CA ILE A 96 1.64 -10.93 -3.95
C ILE A 96 2.63 -12.01 -3.57
N ASN A 97 2.35 -12.72 -2.48
CA ASN A 97 3.24 -13.70 -1.92
C ASN A 97 2.50 -14.97 -1.56
N ARG A 98 3.25 -16.02 -1.31
CA ARG A 98 2.77 -17.25 -0.71
C ARG A 98 3.38 -17.37 0.69
N ASP A 99 2.54 -17.62 1.67
CA ASP A 99 3.03 -17.85 3.03
C ASP A 99 3.46 -19.32 3.23
N GLU A 100 3.82 -19.66 4.46
CA GLU A 100 4.27 -21.02 4.80
C GLU A 100 3.20 -22.08 4.58
N ASN A 101 1.93 -21.67 4.50
CA ASN A 101 0.81 -22.57 4.23
C ASN A 101 0.40 -22.53 2.75
N ASN A 102 1.23 -21.93 1.90
CA ASN A 102 1.00 -21.78 0.47
C ASN A 102 -0.26 -20.97 0.14
N LYS A 103 -0.67 -20.08 1.04
CA LYS A 103 -1.79 -19.17 0.82
C LYS A 103 -1.30 -17.83 0.31
N LEU A 104 -2.08 -17.19 -0.53
CA LEU A 104 -1.75 -15.85 -1.01
C LEU A 104 -1.83 -14.84 0.12
N CYS A 105 -0.83 -13.97 0.18
CA CYS A 105 -0.83 -12.87 1.13
C CYS A 105 -0.04 -11.70 0.55
N GLY A 106 -0.23 -10.53 1.13
CA GLY A 106 0.49 -9.34 0.72
C GLY A 106 1.76 -9.11 1.52
N ASP A 107 2.35 -7.95 1.30
CA ASP A 107 3.52 -7.49 2.04
C ASP A 107 3.15 -6.92 3.41
N VAL A 108 1.88 -6.64 3.63
CA VAL A 108 1.39 -6.02 4.86
C VAL A 108 0.69 -7.07 5.72
N ASP A 109 0.96 -7.04 7.02
CA ASP A 109 0.19 -7.84 7.97
C ASP A 109 -1.15 -7.13 8.17
N THR A 110 -2.11 -7.49 7.33
CA THR A 110 -3.39 -6.79 7.25
C THR A 110 -4.15 -6.83 8.57
N GLN A 111 -4.12 -7.96 9.27
CA GLN A 111 -4.84 -8.08 10.53
C GLN A 111 -4.35 -7.08 11.57
N GLU A 112 -3.04 -6.91 11.67
CA GLU A 112 -2.45 -5.96 12.62
C GLU A 112 -2.63 -4.52 12.16
N VAL A 113 -2.36 -4.27 10.88
CA VAL A 113 -2.31 -2.92 10.36
C VAL A 113 -3.70 -2.29 10.25
N ARG A 114 -4.72 -3.08 9.95
CA ARG A 114 -6.08 -2.55 9.83
C ARG A 114 -6.59 -1.92 11.11
N GLU A 115 -6.02 -2.26 12.25
CA GLU A 115 -6.43 -1.69 13.53
C GLU A 115 -5.97 -0.24 13.70
N ILE A 116 -4.99 0.19 12.93
CA ILE A 116 -4.35 1.49 13.10
C ILE A 116 -4.40 2.35 11.84
N ALA A 117 -4.42 1.75 10.67
CA ALA A 117 -4.47 2.50 9.41
C ALA A 117 -5.81 3.20 9.21
N GLY A 118 -5.78 4.34 8.53
CA GLY A 118 -7.01 5.04 8.16
C GLY A 118 -7.73 4.35 7.01
N ALA A 119 -6.97 3.75 6.10
CA ALA A 119 -7.48 2.94 5.01
C ALA A 119 -6.41 1.93 4.63
N ILE A 120 -6.84 0.76 4.20
CA ILE A 120 -5.92 -0.29 3.79
C ILE A 120 -6.52 -1.07 2.62
N SER A 121 -5.67 -1.34 1.62
CA SER A 121 -6.09 -2.17 0.50
C SER A 121 -6.33 -3.61 0.95
N PRO A 122 -7.18 -4.36 0.25
CA PRO A 122 -7.47 -5.74 0.62
C PRO A 122 -6.28 -6.65 0.37
N VAL A 123 -6.31 -7.82 1.01
CA VAL A 123 -5.27 -8.84 0.84
C VAL A 123 -5.32 -9.34 -0.60
N PRO A 124 -4.15 -9.42 -1.28
CA PRO A 124 -4.09 -9.99 -2.61
C PRO A 124 -4.64 -11.41 -2.64
N GLY A 125 -5.40 -11.72 -3.68
CA GLY A 125 -6.00 -13.04 -3.82
C GLY A 125 -7.21 -13.27 -2.93
N GLY A 126 -7.67 -12.24 -2.25
CA GLY A 126 -8.87 -12.34 -1.42
C GLY A 126 -10.10 -12.61 -2.25
N VAL A 127 -11.15 -13.06 -1.56
CA VAL A 127 -12.41 -13.40 -2.20
C VAL A 127 -13.22 -12.16 -2.52
N GLY A 128 -13.82 -12.13 -3.70
CA GLY A 128 -14.71 -11.06 -4.11
C GLY A 128 -13.99 -9.85 -4.66
N PRO A 129 -14.74 -8.79 -4.93
CA PRO A 129 -14.14 -7.58 -5.46
C PRO A 129 -13.21 -6.95 -4.45
N MET A 130 -12.11 -6.43 -4.94
CA MET A 130 -11.16 -5.74 -4.09
C MET A 130 -11.71 -4.36 -3.74
N THR A 131 -11.51 -3.97 -2.51
CA THR A 131 -11.96 -2.67 -2.02
C THR A 131 -10.93 -2.10 -1.08
N ILE A 132 -11.00 -0.81 -0.84
CA ILE A 132 -10.23 -0.17 0.22
C ILE A 132 -11.09 -0.24 1.49
N ALA A 133 -10.52 -0.81 2.54
CA ALA A 133 -11.19 -0.86 3.83
C ALA A 133 -10.95 0.45 4.59
N MET A 134 -12.01 1.19 4.83
CA MET A 134 -11.95 2.41 5.62
C MET A 134 -12.32 2.05 7.04
N LEU A 135 -11.40 2.22 7.97
CA LEU A 135 -11.62 1.77 9.34
C LEU A 135 -12.68 2.56 10.09
N LEU A 136 -12.91 3.79 9.71
CA LEU A 136 -13.94 4.64 10.34
C LEU A 136 -15.21 4.68 9.53
N GLU A 137 -15.19 4.16 8.33
CA GLU A 137 -16.28 4.25 7.39
C GLU A 137 -16.48 2.92 6.71
N ASN A 138 -17.36 2.92 5.75
CA ASN A 138 -17.61 1.74 4.95
C ASN A 138 -16.45 1.46 4.01
N THR A 139 -16.50 0.27 3.44
CA THR A 139 -15.57 -0.13 2.41
C THR A 139 -15.76 0.73 1.16
N VAL A 140 -14.66 1.13 0.57
CA VAL A 140 -14.65 1.92 -0.65
C VAL A 140 -14.23 1.03 -1.82
N ARG A 141 -14.97 1.09 -2.90
CA ARG A 141 -14.60 0.34 -4.09
C ARG A 141 -13.53 1.07 -4.87
N ALA A 142 -12.35 0.55 -4.84
CA ALA A 142 -11.25 1.13 -5.59
C ALA A 142 -10.51 0.07 -6.39
N ALA A 143 -10.53 -1.12 -5.90
CA ALA A 143 -9.64 -2.15 -6.40
C ALA A 143 -10.08 -2.78 -7.71
N GLU A 144 -11.25 -2.45 -8.20
CA GLU A 144 -11.64 -2.85 -9.54
C GLU A 144 -10.59 -2.43 -10.57
N ASN A 145 -9.89 -1.34 -10.28
CA ASN A 145 -8.84 -0.81 -11.14
C ASN A 145 -7.57 -1.66 -11.13
N CYS A 146 -7.47 -2.57 -10.20
CA CYS A 146 -6.34 -3.48 -10.10
C CYS A 146 -6.62 -4.83 -10.75
N ARG A 147 -7.74 -4.95 -11.45
CA ARG A 147 -8.16 -6.18 -12.11
C ARG A 147 -8.11 -5.99 -13.60
N SER A 148 -7.69 -7.02 -14.28
CA SER A 148 -7.67 -7.03 -15.73
C SER A 148 -9.07 -7.18 -16.30
#